data_944ef6d83cc9177a86d4e038b61afc83
#
_entry.id   944ef6d83cc9177a86d4e038b61afc83
#
_cell.length_a   1.000
_cell.length_b   1.000
_cell.length_c   1.000
_cell.angle_alpha   90.00
_cell.angle_beta   90.00
_cell.angle_gamma   90.00
#
_symmetry.space_group_name_H-M   'P 1'
#
loop_
_entity.id
_entity.type
_entity.pdbx_description
1 polymer ?
#
loop_
_entity_poly.entity_id
_entity_poly.type
_entity_poly.pdbx_seq_one_letter_code
_entity_poly.pdbx_strand_id
1 'polypeptide(L)'
;QLPLDSSTNNSSGAPFDALKKEFNKSLEDLISAGLINIKSDENWLTIELSSGLIFPSGSATVLLKAKPILKQIAKTIAPLNNYVRVRGYTDNIKIGNELYASNWELSAFRAISVLKSLDADGIPPAQLAIEAYGEFSPFASNTTERGREVNRKVVIAVSRFAYTPKSLPVIVDEAATKPGEKPREQNVNPDNYNVIQLPDGRFKLKRQE
;
A
#
# COMPACT_ATOMS: atom_id res chain seq x y z
N GLN A 1 -0.69 14.46 39.38
CA GLN A 1 -0.89 15.12 38.07
C GLN A 1 0.40 14.97 37.30
N LEU A 2 0.43 14.00 36.38
CA LEU A 2 1.49 13.85 35.38
C LEU A 2 1.13 14.76 34.21
N PRO A 3 2.06 15.52 33.62
CA PRO A 3 1.80 16.31 32.44
C PRO A 3 1.64 15.37 31.25
N LEU A 4 0.52 15.45 30.56
CA LEU A 4 0.32 14.95 29.23
C LEU A 4 1.23 15.74 28.30
N ASP A 5 2.38 15.16 27.96
CA ASP A 5 3.24 15.68 26.88
C ASP A 5 2.53 15.46 25.55
N SER A 6 1.75 16.45 25.17
CA SER A 6 1.21 16.61 23.83
C SER A 6 2.29 17.16 22.90
N SER A 7 3.37 16.42 22.68
CA SER A 7 4.24 16.64 21.55
C SER A 7 3.59 16.06 20.29
N THR A 8 2.59 16.76 19.77
CA THR A 8 2.18 16.63 18.38
C THR A 8 3.36 17.09 17.53
N ASN A 9 4.27 16.18 17.23
CA ASN A 9 5.21 16.36 16.13
C ASN A 9 4.39 16.39 14.83
N ASN A 10 3.85 17.59 14.54
CA ASN A 10 3.41 17.98 13.21
C ASN A 10 4.66 18.12 12.33
N SER A 11 5.30 17.02 12.00
CA SER A 11 6.22 16.99 10.87
C SER A 11 5.34 17.11 9.63
N SER A 12 5.06 18.37 9.23
CA SER A 12 4.41 18.72 7.97
C SER A 12 5.21 18.06 6.86
N GLY A 13 4.65 17.03 6.24
CA GLY A 13 5.20 16.45 5.01
C GLY A 13 5.34 17.54 3.94
N ALA A 14 6.05 17.23 2.86
CA ALA A 14 6.26 18.17 1.76
C ALA A 14 4.91 18.76 1.29
N PRO A 15 4.87 20.06 1.00
CA PRO A 15 3.63 20.70 0.59
C PRO A 15 3.14 20.08 -0.72
N PHE A 16 1.94 19.50 -0.71
CA PHE A 16 1.35 18.82 -1.88
C PHE A 16 1.26 19.70 -3.12
N ASP A 17 1.13 21.01 -2.94
CA ASP A 17 1.08 21.96 -4.06
C ASP A 17 2.39 22.00 -4.84
N ALA A 18 3.54 21.96 -4.15
CA ALA A 18 4.85 21.90 -4.80
C ALA A 18 5.03 20.58 -5.56
N LEU A 19 4.65 19.45 -4.94
CA LEU A 19 4.67 18.13 -5.58
C LEU A 19 3.75 18.06 -6.79
N LYS A 20 2.53 18.54 -6.65
CA LYS A 20 1.56 18.59 -7.74
C LYS A 20 2.06 19.42 -8.91
N LYS A 21 2.69 20.56 -8.63
CA LYS A 21 3.31 21.41 -9.65
C LYS A 21 4.46 20.69 -10.37
N GLU A 22 5.32 20.00 -9.63
CA GLU A 22 6.42 19.23 -10.20
C GLU A 22 5.92 18.08 -11.09
N PHE A 23 4.94 17.30 -10.63
CA PHE A 23 4.33 16.25 -11.43
C PHE A 23 3.62 16.78 -12.66
N ASN A 24 2.85 17.88 -12.54
CA ASN A 24 2.20 18.50 -13.67
C ASN A 24 3.19 18.94 -14.74
N LYS A 25 4.37 19.43 -14.34
CA LYS A 25 5.42 19.81 -15.27
C LYS A 25 6.11 18.61 -15.92
N SER A 26 6.46 17.60 -15.11
CA SER A 26 7.25 16.44 -15.59
C SER A 26 6.44 15.40 -16.35
N LEU A 27 5.09 15.40 -16.21
CA LEU A 27 4.17 14.41 -16.78
C LEU A 27 3.08 15.07 -17.66
N GLU A 28 3.28 16.32 -18.09
CA GLU A 28 2.28 17.16 -18.77
C GLU A 28 1.61 16.47 -19.96
N ASP A 29 2.40 15.86 -20.86
CA ASP A 29 1.87 15.19 -22.05
C ASP A 29 0.98 13.99 -21.68
N LEU A 30 1.36 13.23 -20.65
CA LEU A 30 0.60 12.06 -20.20
C LEU A 30 -0.68 12.46 -19.47
N ILE A 31 -0.66 13.59 -18.77
CA ILE A 31 -1.84 14.16 -18.09
C ILE A 31 -2.80 14.70 -19.17
N SER A 32 -2.30 15.43 -20.15
CA SER A 32 -3.10 15.96 -21.26
C SER A 32 -3.73 14.87 -22.10
N ALA A 33 -3.04 13.73 -22.26
CA ALA A 33 -3.58 12.54 -22.94
C ALA A 33 -4.59 11.74 -22.08
N GLY A 34 -4.82 12.13 -20.82
CA GLY A 34 -5.73 11.43 -19.91
C GLY A 34 -5.21 10.07 -19.39
N LEU A 35 -3.91 9.77 -19.60
CA LEU A 35 -3.27 8.52 -19.15
C LEU A 35 -2.82 8.57 -17.70
N ILE A 36 -2.59 9.79 -17.18
CA ILE A 36 -2.25 10.08 -15.78
C ILE A 36 -3.19 11.16 -15.27
N ASN A 37 -3.63 11.03 -14.03
CA ASN A 37 -4.40 12.06 -13.35
C ASN A 37 -3.82 12.28 -11.95
N ILE A 38 -3.66 13.54 -11.54
CA ILE A 38 -3.10 13.92 -10.24
C ILE A 38 -4.16 14.64 -9.44
N LYS A 39 -4.46 14.11 -8.28
CA LYS A 39 -5.43 14.66 -7.33
C LYS A 39 -4.77 14.84 -5.98
N SER A 40 -5.28 15.76 -5.19
CA SER A 40 -4.88 15.92 -3.80
C SER A 40 -6.10 16.20 -2.93
N ASP A 41 -6.12 15.62 -1.77
CA ASP A 41 -7.03 15.94 -0.68
C ASP A 41 -6.22 16.38 0.57
N GLU A 42 -6.87 16.44 1.73
CA GLU A 42 -6.23 16.86 2.98
C GLU A 42 -5.07 15.94 3.41
N ASN A 43 -5.15 14.65 3.09
CA ASN A 43 -4.27 13.60 3.61
C ASN A 43 -3.38 12.96 2.55
N TRP A 44 -3.80 12.99 1.27
CA TRP A 44 -3.16 12.24 0.20
C TRP A 44 -2.97 13.07 -1.07
N LEU A 45 -1.80 12.93 -1.67
CA LEU A 45 -1.58 13.23 -3.08
C LEU A 45 -1.63 11.93 -3.85
N THR A 46 -2.53 11.81 -4.82
CA THR A 46 -2.73 10.58 -5.61
C THR A 46 -2.34 10.80 -7.06
N ILE A 47 -1.56 9.86 -7.60
CA ILE A 47 -1.15 9.78 -8.99
C ILE A 47 -1.86 8.55 -9.57
N GLU A 48 -2.92 8.77 -10.32
CA GLU A 48 -3.70 7.72 -10.97
C GLU A 48 -3.07 7.41 -12.33
N LEU A 49 -2.70 6.16 -12.56
CA LEU A 49 -2.07 5.68 -13.78
C LEU A 49 -3.01 4.70 -14.48
N SER A 50 -3.37 4.97 -15.73
CA SER A 50 -4.14 4.01 -16.53
C SER A 50 -3.39 2.68 -16.63
N SER A 51 -4.08 1.55 -16.39
CA SER A 51 -3.46 0.23 -16.49
C SER A 51 -2.85 -0.05 -17.86
N GLY A 52 -3.48 0.40 -18.96
CA GLY A 52 -2.95 0.22 -20.31
C GLY A 52 -1.66 1.00 -20.60
N LEU A 53 -1.35 2.04 -19.82
CA LEU A 53 -0.07 2.73 -19.85
C LEU A 53 1.06 1.86 -19.27
N ILE A 54 0.75 1.11 -18.22
CA ILE A 54 1.73 0.42 -17.37
C ILE A 54 1.86 -1.05 -17.73
N PHE A 55 0.77 -1.73 -18.11
CA PHE A 55 0.73 -3.18 -18.29
C PHE A 55 0.11 -3.59 -19.63
N PRO A 56 0.50 -4.75 -20.18
CA PRO A 56 -0.28 -5.43 -21.21
C PRO A 56 -1.65 -5.85 -20.66
N SER A 57 -2.61 -6.09 -21.56
CA SER A 57 -3.92 -6.61 -21.17
C SER A 57 -3.79 -7.94 -20.42
N GLY A 58 -4.53 -8.09 -19.32
CA GLY A 58 -4.52 -9.30 -18.51
C GLY A 58 -3.19 -9.61 -17.80
N SER A 59 -2.24 -8.68 -17.78
CA SER A 59 -0.90 -8.88 -17.19
C SER A 59 -0.63 -7.90 -16.05
N ALA A 60 0.31 -8.28 -15.18
CA ALA A 60 0.91 -7.43 -14.16
C ALA A 60 2.41 -7.15 -14.43
N THR A 61 2.93 -7.54 -15.60
CA THR A 61 4.31 -7.24 -16.00
C THR A 61 4.42 -5.81 -16.50
N VAL A 62 5.28 -5.00 -15.87
CA VAL A 62 5.48 -3.60 -16.28
C VAL A 62 6.09 -3.51 -17.68
N LEU A 63 5.44 -2.75 -18.55
CA LEU A 63 5.93 -2.46 -19.89
C LEU A 63 7.26 -1.69 -19.85
N LEU A 64 8.18 -1.98 -20.76
CA LEU A 64 9.46 -1.27 -20.87
C LEU A 64 9.28 0.25 -21.01
N LYS A 65 8.29 0.68 -21.80
CA LYS A 65 7.94 2.09 -22.00
C LYS A 65 7.41 2.78 -20.73
N ALA A 66 6.90 2.03 -19.76
CA ALA A 66 6.37 2.58 -18.50
C ALA A 66 7.47 2.79 -17.45
N LYS A 67 8.61 2.08 -17.55
CA LYS A 67 9.70 2.19 -16.59
C LYS A 67 10.22 3.62 -16.39
N PRO A 68 10.48 4.42 -17.46
CA PRO A 68 10.91 5.81 -17.28
C PRO A 68 9.88 6.68 -16.52
N ILE A 69 8.58 6.41 -16.74
CA ILE A 69 7.50 7.13 -16.06
C ILE A 69 7.53 6.82 -14.55
N LEU A 70 7.58 5.54 -14.17
CA LEU A 70 7.65 5.10 -12.78
C LEU A 70 8.93 5.62 -12.11
N LYS A 71 10.05 5.60 -12.82
CA LYS A 71 11.32 6.17 -12.35
C LYS A 71 11.23 7.67 -12.09
N GLN A 72 10.57 8.43 -12.96
CA GLN A 72 10.36 9.87 -12.75
C GLN A 72 9.50 10.12 -11.51
N ILE A 73 8.42 9.36 -11.35
CA ILE A 73 7.56 9.44 -10.16
C ILE A 73 8.37 9.11 -8.89
N ALA A 74 9.13 8.01 -8.90
CA ALA A 74 9.97 7.61 -7.78
C ALA A 74 10.99 8.70 -7.41
N LYS A 75 11.70 9.29 -8.39
CA LYS A 75 12.67 10.36 -8.16
C LYS A 75 12.06 11.59 -7.48
N THR A 76 10.82 11.93 -7.82
CA THR A 76 10.13 13.07 -7.21
C THR A 76 9.69 12.75 -5.77
N ILE A 77 9.34 11.49 -5.48
CA ILE A 77 8.87 11.07 -4.14
C ILE A 77 10.05 10.69 -3.22
N ALA A 78 11.10 10.06 -3.73
CA ALA A 78 12.19 9.49 -2.92
C ALA A 78 12.86 10.46 -1.92
N PRO A 79 13.02 11.78 -2.23
CA PRO A 79 13.55 12.74 -1.26
C PRO A 79 12.62 12.99 -0.07
N LEU A 80 11.37 12.55 -0.15
CA LEU A 80 10.35 12.79 0.86
C LEU A 80 10.32 11.60 1.82
N ASN A 81 10.18 11.91 3.11
CA ASN A 81 10.02 10.87 4.11
C ASN A 81 8.52 10.66 4.40
N ASN A 82 7.75 10.23 3.38
CA ASN A 82 6.30 10.06 3.49
C ASN A 82 5.89 8.60 3.30
N TYR A 83 4.73 8.21 3.87
CA TYR A 83 4.13 6.92 3.51
C TYR A 83 3.66 6.95 2.06
N VAL A 84 3.93 5.87 1.33
CA VAL A 84 3.49 5.68 -0.05
C VAL A 84 2.70 4.37 -0.16
N ARG A 85 1.50 4.45 -0.69
CA ARG A 85 0.64 3.29 -0.94
C ARG A 85 0.41 3.11 -2.42
N VAL A 86 0.60 1.90 -2.89
CA VAL A 86 0.27 1.51 -4.27
C VAL A 86 -1.03 0.72 -4.26
N ARG A 87 -2.06 1.25 -4.94
CA ARG A 87 -3.41 0.69 -4.95
C ARG A 87 -3.74 0.15 -6.33
N GLY A 88 -4.14 -1.12 -6.41
CA GLY A 88 -4.54 -1.77 -7.66
C GLY A 88 -6.05 -1.88 -7.79
N TYR A 89 -6.56 -1.56 -8.99
CA TYR A 89 -7.97 -1.64 -9.35
C TYR A 89 -8.15 -2.31 -10.69
N THR A 90 -9.27 -3.00 -10.90
CA THR A 90 -9.68 -3.58 -12.18
C THR A 90 -11.10 -3.15 -12.53
N ASP A 91 -11.51 -3.42 -13.76
CA ASP A 91 -12.93 -3.48 -14.11
C ASP A 91 -13.56 -4.81 -13.63
N ASN A 92 -14.84 -5.03 -13.98
CA ASN A 92 -15.58 -6.23 -13.61
C ASN A 92 -15.51 -7.35 -14.65
N ILE A 93 -14.70 -7.22 -15.70
CA ILE A 93 -14.47 -8.31 -16.63
C ILE A 93 -13.65 -9.37 -15.90
N LYS A 94 -14.22 -10.57 -15.79
CA LYS A 94 -13.54 -11.68 -15.11
C LYS A 94 -12.25 -12.01 -15.81
N ILE A 95 -11.16 -11.99 -15.04
CA ILE A 95 -9.91 -12.60 -15.48
C ILE A 95 -9.89 -14.04 -15.01
N GLY A 96 -9.55 -14.94 -15.90
CA GLY A 96 -9.33 -16.35 -15.61
C GLY A 96 -8.24 -16.82 -16.55
N ASN A 97 -7.00 -16.73 -16.13
CA ASN A 97 -5.85 -17.27 -16.85
C ASN A 97 -4.97 -18.07 -15.87
N GLU A 98 -3.94 -18.73 -16.40
CA GLU A 98 -3.03 -19.54 -15.58
C GLU A 98 -2.24 -18.73 -14.54
N LEU A 99 -2.17 -17.40 -14.69
CA LEU A 99 -1.38 -16.53 -13.83
C LEU A 99 -2.20 -15.87 -12.72
N TYR A 100 -3.50 -15.60 -12.98
CA TYR A 100 -4.36 -14.90 -12.03
C TYR A 100 -5.74 -15.57 -12.00
N ALA A 101 -6.12 -16.08 -10.84
CA ALA A 101 -7.43 -16.75 -10.66
C ALA A 101 -8.57 -15.73 -10.48
N SER A 102 -8.27 -14.48 -10.15
CA SER A 102 -9.28 -13.44 -9.87
C SER A 102 -8.78 -12.03 -10.13
N ASN A 103 -9.72 -11.08 -10.22
CA ASN A 103 -9.41 -9.65 -10.26
C ASN A 103 -8.74 -9.13 -8.97
N TRP A 104 -8.97 -9.81 -7.83
CA TRP A 104 -8.22 -9.56 -6.60
C TRP A 104 -6.72 -9.79 -6.81
N GLU A 105 -6.37 -10.96 -7.34
CA GLU A 105 -4.98 -11.32 -7.60
C GLU A 105 -4.35 -10.40 -8.64
N LEU A 106 -5.01 -10.16 -9.78
CA LEU A 106 -4.49 -9.26 -10.81
C LEU A 106 -4.19 -7.88 -10.25
N SER A 107 -5.12 -7.30 -9.47
CA SER A 107 -4.93 -5.98 -8.86
C SER A 107 -3.79 -5.97 -7.84
N ALA A 108 -3.64 -7.03 -7.04
CA ALA A 108 -2.55 -7.18 -6.08
C ALA A 108 -1.19 -7.29 -6.78
N PHE A 109 -1.07 -8.15 -7.79
CA PHE A 109 0.19 -8.32 -8.53
C PHE A 109 0.59 -7.07 -9.30
N ARG A 110 -0.38 -6.31 -9.85
CA ARG A 110 -0.11 -5.00 -10.47
C ARG A 110 0.43 -3.99 -9.47
N ALA A 111 -0.18 -3.91 -8.28
CA ALA A 111 0.31 -3.05 -7.22
C ALA A 111 1.73 -3.46 -6.77
N ILE A 112 2.01 -4.76 -6.61
CA ILE A 112 3.34 -5.29 -6.27
C ILE A 112 4.37 -4.90 -7.35
N SER A 113 4.04 -5.04 -8.63
CA SER A 113 4.96 -4.73 -9.72
C SER A 113 5.34 -3.25 -9.79
N VAL A 114 4.38 -2.35 -9.53
CA VAL A 114 4.66 -0.91 -9.40
C VAL A 114 5.47 -0.63 -8.15
N LEU A 115 5.11 -1.21 -6.99
CA LEU A 115 5.86 -1.06 -5.74
C LEU A 115 7.32 -1.45 -5.92
N LYS A 116 7.60 -2.61 -6.54
CA LYS A 116 8.96 -3.07 -6.83
C LYS A 116 9.74 -2.10 -7.72
N SER A 117 9.07 -1.44 -8.66
CA SER A 117 9.70 -0.41 -9.49
C SER A 117 10.05 0.83 -8.66
N LEU A 118 9.16 1.26 -7.76
CA LEU A 118 9.41 2.40 -6.87
C LEU A 118 10.56 2.13 -5.89
N ASP A 119 10.62 0.93 -5.31
CA ASP A 119 11.70 0.46 -4.44
C ASP A 119 13.05 0.46 -5.18
N ALA A 120 13.09 -0.16 -6.36
CA ALA A 120 14.30 -0.19 -7.20
C ALA A 120 14.80 1.20 -7.62
N ASP A 121 13.92 2.18 -7.71
CA ASP A 121 14.21 3.57 -8.05
C ASP A 121 14.39 4.49 -6.82
N GLY A 122 14.51 3.91 -5.60
CA GLY A 122 15.04 4.55 -4.41
C GLY A 122 14.05 4.98 -3.34
N ILE A 123 12.78 4.57 -3.41
CA ILE A 123 11.85 4.78 -2.28
C ILE A 123 12.08 3.65 -1.26
N PRO A 124 12.39 3.97 0.02
CA PRO A 124 12.66 2.97 1.03
C PRO A 124 11.50 1.98 1.23
N PRO A 125 11.73 0.66 1.27
CA PRO A 125 10.68 -0.34 1.44
C PRO A 125 9.79 -0.12 2.65
N ALA A 126 10.35 0.40 3.74
CA ALA A 126 9.61 0.69 4.97
C ALA A 126 8.52 1.76 4.81
N GLN A 127 8.62 2.62 3.78
CA GLN A 127 7.63 3.63 3.45
C GLN A 127 6.52 3.10 2.54
N LEU A 128 6.73 1.93 1.92
CA LEU A 128 5.88 1.37 0.88
C LEU A 128 4.85 0.38 1.45
N ALA A 129 3.63 0.45 0.94
CA ALA A 129 2.59 -0.53 1.17
C ALA A 129 1.75 -0.73 -0.09
N ILE A 130 1.06 -1.88 -0.19
CA ILE A 130 0.10 -2.15 -1.25
C ILE A 130 -1.32 -2.26 -0.69
N GLU A 131 -2.28 -1.91 -1.54
CA GLU A 131 -3.70 -2.17 -1.35
C GLU A 131 -4.25 -2.72 -2.67
N ALA A 132 -5.06 -3.77 -2.61
CA ALA A 132 -5.68 -4.36 -3.78
C ALA A 132 -7.20 -4.33 -3.61
N TYR A 133 -7.91 -3.81 -4.61
CA TYR A 133 -9.35 -3.61 -4.54
C TYR A 133 -10.11 -4.44 -5.59
N GLY A 134 -9.40 -5.02 -6.57
CA GLY A 134 -10.04 -5.74 -7.66
C GLY A 134 -11.07 -4.87 -8.37
N GLU A 135 -12.23 -5.44 -8.64
CA GLU A 135 -13.40 -4.80 -9.26
C GLU A 135 -14.37 -4.15 -8.25
N PHE A 136 -14.10 -4.29 -6.95
CA PHE A 136 -15.08 -4.00 -5.88
C PHE A 136 -15.03 -2.56 -5.38
N SER A 137 -14.18 -1.72 -5.97
CA SER A 137 -14.12 -0.28 -5.67
C SER A 137 -14.11 0.54 -6.96
N PRO A 138 -15.20 0.52 -7.75
CA PRO A 138 -15.26 1.17 -9.05
C PRO A 138 -15.36 2.70 -8.90
N PHE A 139 -14.68 3.43 -9.79
CA PHE A 139 -14.73 4.89 -9.91
C PHE A 139 -15.79 5.35 -10.92
N ALA A 140 -16.19 4.45 -11.83
CA ALA A 140 -17.20 4.68 -12.85
C ALA A 140 -18.02 3.41 -13.11
N SER A 141 -19.13 3.54 -13.83
CA SER A 141 -19.98 2.40 -14.16
C SER A 141 -19.23 1.39 -15.04
N ASN A 142 -19.22 0.13 -14.63
CA ASN A 142 -18.65 -0.98 -15.41
C ASN A 142 -19.52 -1.38 -16.63
N THR A 143 -20.69 -0.80 -16.82
CA THR A 143 -21.59 -1.12 -17.92
C THR A 143 -21.07 -0.59 -19.27
N THR A 144 -20.25 0.44 -19.26
CA THR A 144 -19.68 1.06 -20.46
C THR A 144 -18.18 0.77 -20.56
N GLU A 145 -17.65 0.67 -21.78
CA GLU A 145 -16.19 0.50 -21.97
C GLU A 145 -15.40 1.66 -21.38
N ARG A 146 -15.85 2.89 -21.59
CA ARG A 146 -15.21 4.08 -21.01
C ARG A 146 -15.16 4.02 -19.46
N GLY A 147 -16.24 3.54 -18.83
CA GLY A 147 -16.25 3.39 -17.37
C GLY A 147 -15.29 2.29 -16.89
N ARG A 148 -15.22 1.18 -17.62
CA ARG A 148 -14.25 0.12 -17.35
C ARG A 148 -12.79 0.62 -17.50
N GLU A 149 -12.51 1.42 -18.52
CA GLU A 149 -11.17 2.05 -18.69
C GLU A 149 -10.80 2.90 -17.49
N VAL A 150 -11.73 3.69 -16.98
CA VAL A 150 -11.54 4.51 -15.75
C VAL A 150 -11.26 3.65 -14.53
N ASN A 151 -11.87 2.45 -14.45
CA ASN A 151 -11.68 1.52 -13.35
C ASN A 151 -10.35 0.75 -13.42
N ARG A 152 -9.84 0.49 -14.62
CA ARG A 152 -8.54 -0.18 -14.83
C ARG A 152 -7.38 0.77 -14.56
N LYS A 153 -6.97 0.91 -13.30
CA LYS A 153 -5.88 1.82 -12.89
C LYS A 153 -5.02 1.27 -11.77
N VAL A 154 -3.84 1.84 -11.64
CA VAL A 154 -3.03 1.78 -10.41
C VAL A 154 -2.89 3.20 -9.89
N VAL A 155 -3.00 3.37 -8.57
CA VAL A 155 -2.88 4.65 -7.90
C VAL A 155 -1.67 4.62 -6.98
N ILE A 156 -0.75 5.56 -7.16
CA ILE A 156 0.33 5.82 -6.21
C ILE A 156 -0.15 6.97 -5.31
N ALA A 157 -0.35 6.68 -4.03
CA ALA A 157 -0.83 7.64 -3.05
C ALA A 157 0.29 7.99 -2.07
N VAL A 158 0.66 9.26 -2.03
CA VAL A 158 1.67 9.82 -1.11
C VAL A 158 0.94 10.45 0.06
N SER A 159 1.22 10.03 1.28
CA SER A 159 0.63 10.61 2.49
C SER A 159 1.19 12.00 2.75
N ARG A 160 0.39 12.90 3.33
CA ARG A 160 0.88 14.16 3.88
C ARG A 160 1.79 13.95 5.08
N PHE A 161 1.58 12.87 5.82
CA PHE A 161 2.31 12.59 7.04
C PHE A 161 3.65 11.93 6.74
N ALA A 162 4.68 12.39 7.43
CA ALA A 162 5.99 11.77 7.36
C ALA A 162 5.93 10.32 7.88
N TYR A 163 6.74 9.46 7.27
CA TYR A 163 6.95 8.12 7.78
C TYR A 163 7.65 8.19 9.13
N THR A 164 7.01 7.59 10.13
CA THR A 164 7.62 7.40 11.45
C THR A 164 7.84 5.91 11.62
N PRO A 165 9.11 5.44 11.75
CA PRO A 165 9.39 4.06 12.07
C PRO A 165 8.63 3.68 13.35
N LYS A 166 7.83 2.61 13.29
CA LYS A 166 7.26 2.06 14.52
C LYS A 166 8.41 1.55 15.35
N SER A 167 8.72 2.20 16.48
CA SER A 167 9.47 1.54 17.52
C SER A 167 8.63 0.32 17.91
N LEU A 168 9.21 -0.88 17.73
CA LEU A 168 8.58 -2.06 18.31
C LEU A 168 8.39 -1.74 19.79
N PRO A 169 7.17 -1.88 20.36
CA PRO A 169 7.02 -1.77 21.78
C PRO A 169 7.99 -2.78 22.39
N VAL A 170 8.96 -2.30 23.13
CA VAL A 170 9.69 -3.18 24.05
C VAL A 170 8.59 -3.65 24.98
N ILE A 171 8.17 -4.90 24.83
CA ILE A 171 7.29 -5.55 25.79
C ILE A 171 8.15 -5.72 27.04
N VAL A 172 8.25 -4.65 27.82
CA VAL A 172 8.70 -4.74 29.20
C VAL A 172 7.50 -5.32 29.92
N ASP A 173 7.56 -6.60 30.21
CA ASP A 173 6.56 -7.25 31.04
C ASP A 173 6.69 -6.67 32.48
N GLU A 174 6.08 -5.51 32.69
CA GLU A 174 6.03 -4.86 34.03
C GLU A 174 5.32 -5.72 35.09
N ALA A 175 4.65 -6.80 34.67
CA ALA A 175 3.99 -7.74 35.57
C ALA A 175 4.92 -8.86 36.08
N ALA A 176 6.18 -8.96 35.60
CA ALA A 176 7.07 -10.07 35.89
C ALA A 176 8.22 -9.73 36.85
N THR A 177 8.17 -8.66 37.62
CA THR A 177 9.21 -8.40 38.62
C THR A 177 8.70 -8.49 40.04
N LYS A 178 8.32 -9.69 40.46
CA LYS A 178 8.54 -10.07 41.86
C LYS A 178 10.02 -10.46 42.01
N PRO A 179 10.75 -9.92 43.03
CA PRO A 179 12.16 -10.26 43.18
C PRO A 179 12.32 -11.76 43.45
N GLY A 180 12.92 -12.49 42.48
CA GLY A 180 13.23 -13.90 42.60
C GLY A 180 12.59 -14.85 41.62
N GLU A 181 11.64 -14.43 40.79
CA GLU A 181 11.07 -15.27 39.70
C GLU A 181 11.79 -14.99 38.41
N LYS A 182 12.36 -16.05 37.78
CA LYS A 182 12.90 -15.98 36.43
C LYS A 182 11.78 -15.60 35.48
N PRO A 183 12.04 -14.69 34.48
CA PRO A 183 11.06 -14.37 33.46
C PRO A 183 10.57 -15.65 32.78
N ARG A 184 9.28 -15.92 32.79
CA ARG A 184 8.69 -16.97 31.96
C ARG A 184 8.81 -16.51 30.52
N GLU A 185 9.75 -17.08 29.78
CA GLU A 185 9.75 -16.99 28.32
C GLU A 185 8.44 -17.59 27.82
N GLN A 186 7.45 -16.75 27.51
CA GLN A 186 6.25 -17.15 26.76
C GLN A 186 6.60 -17.24 25.27
N ASN A 187 7.60 -18.04 24.93
CA ASN A 187 7.85 -18.41 23.55
C ASN A 187 6.87 -19.56 23.20
N VAL A 188 5.62 -19.18 22.94
CA VAL A 188 4.59 -20.11 22.46
C VAL A 188 4.90 -20.39 21.01
N ASN A 189 5.57 -21.51 20.73
CA ASN A 189 5.70 -21.98 19.36
C ASN A 189 4.30 -22.48 18.90
N PRO A 190 3.67 -21.83 17.91
CA PRO A 190 2.32 -22.19 17.44
C PRO A 190 2.22 -23.66 17.00
N ASP A 191 3.32 -24.23 16.48
CA ASP A 191 3.37 -25.61 15.96
C ASP A 191 3.21 -26.66 17.07
N ASN A 192 3.38 -26.27 18.33
CA ASN A 192 3.24 -27.16 19.49
C ASN A 192 1.82 -27.15 20.09
N TYR A 193 0.87 -26.45 19.47
CA TYR A 193 -0.48 -26.29 20.00
C TYR A 193 -1.55 -26.57 18.96
N ASN A 194 -2.62 -27.23 19.40
CA ASN A 194 -3.88 -27.34 18.64
C ASN A 194 -4.85 -26.27 19.14
N VAL A 195 -5.54 -25.63 18.20
CA VAL A 195 -6.66 -24.73 18.53
C VAL A 195 -7.93 -25.56 18.60
N ILE A 196 -8.60 -25.56 19.76
CA ILE A 196 -9.85 -26.30 19.96
C ILE A 196 -10.96 -25.26 20.19
N GLN A 197 -12.05 -25.41 19.42
CA GLN A 197 -13.25 -24.62 19.67
C GLN A 197 -14.09 -25.31 20.75
N LEU A 198 -14.47 -24.56 21.77
CA LEU A 198 -15.35 -25.02 22.84
C LEU A 198 -16.83 -24.90 22.44
N PRO A 199 -17.74 -25.63 23.09
CA PRO A 199 -19.17 -25.58 22.77
C PRO A 199 -19.80 -24.19 22.95
N ASP A 200 -19.20 -23.32 23.73
CA ASP A 200 -19.61 -21.94 23.96
C ASP A 200 -19.05 -20.93 22.90
N GLY A 201 -18.40 -21.46 21.86
CA GLY A 201 -17.82 -20.67 20.77
C GLY A 201 -16.43 -20.11 21.06
N ARG A 202 -15.89 -20.24 22.27
CA ARG A 202 -14.53 -19.80 22.61
C ARG A 202 -13.47 -20.74 22.04
N PHE A 203 -12.26 -20.24 21.85
CA PHE A 203 -11.11 -21.04 21.42
C PHE A 203 -10.14 -21.28 22.57
N LYS A 204 -9.58 -22.48 22.64
CA LYS A 204 -8.56 -22.85 23.63
C LYS A 204 -7.36 -23.48 22.92
N LEU A 205 -6.16 -23.15 23.41
CA LEU A 205 -4.93 -23.80 22.97
C LEU A 205 -4.72 -25.09 23.80
N LYS A 206 -4.50 -26.21 23.13
CA LYS A 206 -4.10 -27.47 23.74
C LYS A 206 -2.73 -27.85 23.20
N ARG A 207 -1.77 -28.10 24.08
CA ARG A 207 -0.44 -28.57 23.68
C ARG A 207 -0.55 -29.92 22.99
N GLN A 208 0.21 -30.09 21.91
CA GLN A 208 0.39 -31.41 21.28
C GLN A 208 1.27 -32.25 22.21
N GLU A 209 0.87 -33.49 22.49
CA GLU A 209 1.65 -34.48 23.24
C GLU A 209 2.68 -35.13 22.34
#